data_ac7996051f58df715727b35e75d34b26
#
_entry.id   ac7996051f58df715727b35e75d34b26
#
_cell.length_a   1.000
_cell.length_b   1.000
_cell.length_c   1.000
_cell.angle_alpha   90.00
_cell.angle_beta   90.00
_cell.angle_gamma   90.00
#
_symmetry.space_group_name_H-M   'P 1'
#
loop_
_entity.id
_entity.type
_entity.pdbx_description
1 polymer ?
#
loop_
_entity_poly.entity_id
_entity_poly.type
_entity_poly.pdbx_seq_one_letter_code
_entity_poly.pdbx_strand_id
1 'polypeptide(L)'
;MATAGGGSVADPGSRSLLRLLSFCVLLAGLCEGNSVERKIYIPLNKTAPCVRLLNATHQIGCQSSISGDTGVIHVVEKKEDLQWVLTDGPNPPYVVLLEGTLFTRDVMEKLKGRSGRIAGLAVSLAKPSPASGFSPSVQCPNDGFGIYSDSYGSQFAHCKAFQWNKVGDGLAYEDFSFPIFLLEDENETNVIKQCYRDHNLSPNGSAPAFPLCAMQLFSHMHAVVSTVTCMRRNLIQSSFTISPEVVCDPLSDFNVWSMLKPINTSRTLEPDDRVVVAATRLDSRSFFWNVAPGAESAVASFITQLAAAEALQKAPDVATLPRNVMFVFFQGETFDYIGSSRMVYDMEKGSFPVQLENIDSFVELGQVALRNSLELWMHTDPMSQKNETVLNQVEALLSTLEQSSAAVPTVVLRRLNQSQPLPPSSLQRFLRARNVSGVVLADHSDSFHNLYYQSIYDTAESINVTYPAGQSPEEDLNFVTDTAKALAGVATVLARTLYQLAGGASFRDTIQADPHTVTRLLYGFLVRANNSWFQSILRPDLRSYLVYHPDSGLRHPRLLSHRHLLHQCQSR
;
A
#
# COMPACT_ATOMS: atom_id res chain seq x y z
N MET A 1 -55.89 52.16 31.61
CA MET A 1 -56.85 51.29 32.31
C MET A 1 -56.51 49.83 32.00
N ALA A 2 -56.30 49.10 33.09
CA ALA A 2 -56.26 47.62 33.26
C ALA A 2 -55.13 46.83 32.59
N THR A 3 -54.15 46.59 33.37
CA THR A 3 -53.18 45.50 33.34
C THR A 3 -53.85 44.17 33.64
N ALA A 4 -53.51 43.11 32.88
CA ALA A 4 -53.73 41.72 33.32
C ALA A 4 -52.43 40.95 33.19
N GLY A 5 -51.81 40.68 34.34
CA GLY A 5 -50.68 39.78 34.46
C GLY A 5 -51.13 38.34 34.43
N GLY A 6 -50.54 37.54 33.52
CA GLY A 6 -50.69 36.09 33.46
C GLY A 6 -49.44 35.42 34.06
N GLY A 7 -49.51 35.07 35.35
CA GLY A 7 -48.50 34.24 36.01
C GLY A 7 -48.65 32.78 35.55
N SER A 8 -47.65 32.26 34.85
CA SER A 8 -47.55 30.84 34.53
C SER A 8 -47.14 30.08 35.80
N VAL A 9 -48.10 29.37 36.37
CA VAL A 9 -47.83 28.39 37.43
C VAL A 9 -47.19 27.17 36.76
N ALA A 10 -45.90 27.01 36.96
CA ALA A 10 -45.18 25.80 36.52
C ALA A 10 -45.61 24.62 37.41
N ASP A 11 -46.22 23.63 36.80
CA ASP A 11 -46.69 22.38 37.35
C ASP A 11 -45.55 21.65 38.11
N PRO A 12 -45.67 21.35 39.39
CA PRO A 12 -44.64 20.66 40.17
C PRO A 12 -44.32 19.25 39.66
N GLY A 13 -45.22 18.62 38.88
CA GLY A 13 -45.00 17.33 38.23
C GLY A 13 -43.93 17.36 37.11
N SER A 14 -43.88 18.47 36.36
CA SER A 14 -42.91 18.63 35.25
C SER A 14 -41.46 18.75 35.76
N ARG A 15 -41.24 19.42 36.89
CA ARG A 15 -39.90 19.54 37.52
C ARG A 15 -39.40 18.21 38.09
N SER A 16 -40.31 17.38 38.60
CA SER A 16 -39.97 16.04 39.11
C SER A 16 -39.59 15.08 37.98
N LEU A 17 -40.33 15.13 36.86
CA LEU A 17 -40.02 14.31 35.67
C LEU A 17 -38.69 14.68 35.01
N LEU A 18 -38.38 15.99 34.90
CA LEU A 18 -37.08 16.47 34.40
C LEU A 18 -35.92 16.07 35.32
N ARG A 19 -36.10 16.09 36.61
CA ARG A 19 -35.09 15.61 37.57
C ARG A 19 -34.90 14.12 37.51
N LEU A 20 -35.96 13.32 37.32
CA LEU A 20 -35.88 11.89 37.13
C LEU A 20 -35.18 11.56 35.80
N LEU A 21 -35.53 12.23 34.71
CA LEU A 21 -34.87 12.08 33.42
C LEU A 21 -33.37 12.48 33.49
N SER A 22 -33.06 13.60 34.14
CA SER A 22 -31.67 14.02 34.34
C SER A 22 -30.88 13.03 35.20
N PHE A 23 -31.52 12.44 36.22
CA PHE A 23 -30.90 11.41 37.07
C PHE A 23 -30.74 10.09 36.34
N CYS A 24 -31.70 9.70 35.46
CA CYS A 24 -31.57 8.53 34.60
C CYS A 24 -30.48 8.71 33.52
N VAL A 25 -30.33 9.92 32.95
CA VAL A 25 -29.25 10.22 31.98
C VAL A 25 -27.89 10.25 32.69
N LEU A 26 -27.82 10.79 33.91
CA LEU A 26 -26.60 10.73 34.75
C LEU A 26 -26.26 9.29 35.17
N LEU A 27 -27.27 8.48 35.53
CA LEU A 27 -27.06 7.06 35.83
C LEU A 27 -26.72 6.24 34.58
N ALA A 28 -27.28 6.57 33.42
CA ALA A 28 -26.91 5.94 32.17
C ALA A 28 -25.47 6.31 31.72
N GLY A 29 -25.03 7.55 32.01
CA GLY A 29 -23.64 7.97 31.82
C GLY A 29 -22.64 7.36 32.81
N LEU A 30 -23.13 6.93 34.00
CA LEU A 30 -22.34 6.24 35.03
C LEU A 30 -22.41 4.71 34.91
N CYS A 31 -23.37 4.16 34.19
CA CYS A 31 -23.39 2.78 33.70
C CYS A 31 -22.53 2.64 32.42
N GLU A 32 -21.28 3.01 32.48
CA GLU A 32 -20.29 2.24 31.72
C GLU A 32 -20.34 0.83 32.28
N GLY A 33 -21.09 -0.01 31.62
CA GLY A 33 -21.22 -1.39 32.01
C GLY A 33 -19.82 -1.96 32.18
N ASN A 34 -19.50 -2.29 33.40
CA ASN A 34 -18.25 -2.92 33.80
C ASN A 34 -18.26 -4.30 33.19
N SER A 35 -18.14 -4.35 31.83
CA SER A 35 -18.29 -5.58 31.10
C SER A 35 -17.17 -6.49 31.57
N VAL A 36 -17.54 -7.73 31.87
CA VAL A 36 -16.59 -8.81 32.19
C VAL A 36 -15.49 -8.85 31.13
N GLU A 37 -15.83 -8.52 29.90
CA GLU A 37 -14.93 -8.38 28.76
C GLU A 37 -13.71 -7.49 29.05
N ARG A 38 -13.88 -6.27 29.57
CA ARG A 38 -12.77 -5.37 29.90
C ARG A 38 -11.87 -5.87 31.04
N LYS A 39 -12.36 -6.86 31.79
CA LYS A 39 -11.65 -7.42 32.94
C LYS A 39 -10.84 -8.66 32.61
N ILE A 40 -11.20 -9.36 31.54
CA ILE A 40 -10.59 -10.64 31.18
C ILE A 40 -9.77 -10.56 29.89
N TYR A 41 -10.02 -9.55 29.02
CA TYR A 41 -9.27 -9.38 27.79
C TYR A 41 -8.24 -8.26 27.89
N ILE A 42 -7.05 -8.52 27.32
CA ILE A 42 -6.02 -7.52 27.04
C ILE A 42 -6.16 -7.18 25.56
N PRO A 43 -6.53 -5.95 25.18
CA PRO A 43 -6.55 -5.55 23.78
C PRO A 43 -5.12 -5.44 23.22
N LEU A 44 -4.93 -5.85 21.98
CA LEU A 44 -3.71 -5.63 21.22
C LEU A 44 -3.99 -4.52 20.20
N ASN A 45 -3.23 -3.44 20.26
CA ASN A 45 -3.55 -2.21 19.52
C ASN A 45 -2.67 -1.98 18.29
N LYS A 46 -1.49 -2.61 18.23
CA LYS A 46 -0.54 -2.46 17.12
C LYS A 46 -0.55 -3.73 16.27
N THR A 47 -1.63 -3.89 15.54
CA THR A 47 -1.85 -5.08 14.71
C THR A 47 -2.44 -4.67 13.37
N ALA A 48 -2.06 -5.37 12.31
CA ALA A 48 -2.63 -5.19 10.98
C ALA A 48 -3.30 -6.49 10.50
N PRO A 49 -4.56 -6.43 10.06
CA PRO A 49 -5.29 -7.60 9.58
C PRO A 49 -4.96 -7.95 8.13
N CYS A 50 -5.06 -9.24 7.81
CA CYS A 50 -5.36 -9.68 6.46
C CYS A 50 -6.86 -9.50 6.21
N VAL A 51 -7.21 -8.91 5.06
CA VAL A 51 -8.60 -8.61 4.71
C VAL A 51 -9.08 -9.47 3.54
N ARG A 52 -10.40 -9.64 3.44
CA ARG A 52 -11.05 -10.33 2.33
C ARG A 52 -11.19 -9.38 1.14
N LEU A 53 -10.69 -9.79 -0.02
CA LEU A 53 -10.90 -9.11 -1.29
C LEU A 53 -11.76 -9.98 -2.21
N LEU A 54 -12.67 -9.34 -2.93
CA LEU A 54 -13.59 -9.99 -3.86
C LEU A 54 -13.37 -9.43 -5.27
N ASN A 55 -13.35 -10.32 -6.26
CA ASN A 55 -13.54 -9.93 -7.65
C ASN A 55 -14.80 -10.61 -8.22
N ALA A 56 -15.02 -10.52 -9.53
CA ALA A 56 -16.21 -11.08 -10.18
C ALA A 56 -16.29 -12.62 -10.12
N THR A 57 -15.17 -13.31 -9.96
CA THR A 57 -15.06 -14.76 -10.12
C THR A 57 -14.64 -15.50 -8.87
N HIS A 58 -13.84 -14.91 -8.01
CA HIS A 58 -13.29 -15.55 -6.81
C HIS A 58 -13.02 -14.55 -5.68
N GLN A 59 -12.65 -15.07 -4.53
CA GLN A 59 -12.25 -14.31 -3.35
C GLN A 59 -10.86 -14.74 -2.90
N ILE A 60 -10.12 -13.80 -2.31
CA ILE A 60 -8.80 -14.00 -1.72
C ILE A 60 -8.73 -13.34 -0.35
N GLY A 61 -7.67 -13.64 0.43
CA GLY A 61 -7.45 -13.05 1.74
C GLY A 61 -8.12 -13.84 2.87
N CYS A 62 -8.47 -13.19 3.94
CA CYS A 62 -8.82 -13.83 5.21
C CYS A 62 -10.11 -13.30 5.78
N GLN A 63 -10.76 -14.10 6.64
CA GLN A 63 -11.87 -13.62 7.46
C GLN A 63 -12.07 -14.49 8.70
N SER A 64 -12.71 -13.93 9.72
CA SER A 64 -13.22 -14.63 10.89
C SER A 64 -14.73 -14.92 10.76
N SER A 65 -15.26 -15.69 11.70
CA SER A 65 -16.69 -15.76 11.97
C SER A 65 -17.25 -14.41 12.45
N ILE A 66 -18.59 -14.27 12.48
CA ILE A 66 -19.28 -13.04 12.93
C ILE A 66 -18.86 -12.61 14.35
N SER A 67 -18.67 -13.57 15.25
CA SER A 67 -18.28 -13.30 16.64
C SER A 67 -16.77 -13.22 16.86
N GLY A 68 -15.98 -13.39 15.80
CA GLY A 68 -14.54 -13.61 15.89
C GLY A 68 -14.23 -15.07 16.20
N ASP A 69 -13.01 -15.48 15.88
CA ASP A 69 -12.54 -16.84 16.14
C ASP A 69 -11.62 -16.85 17.35
N THR A 70 -11.93 -17.75 18.29
CA THR A 70 -11.18 -17.89 19.55
C THR A 70 -10.47 -19.23 19.60
N GLY A 71 -9.19 -19.21 19.96
CA GLY A 71 -8.40 -20.42 20.08
C GLY A 71 -7.36 -20.33 21.19
N VAL A 72 -6.90 -21.51 21.61
CA VAL A 72 -5.79 -21.66 22.55
C VAL A 72 -4.49 -21.19 21.87
N ILE A 73 -3.72 -20.34 22.52
CA ILE A 73 -2.45 -19.86 21.96
C ILE A 73 -1.43 -20.98 21.96
N HIS A 74 -0.80 -21.18 20.81
CA HIS A 74 0.40 -21.97 20.65
C HIS A 74 1.46 -21.21 19.88
N VAL A 75 2.71 -21.20 20.39
CA VAL A 75 3.83 -20.47 19.77
C VAL A 75 4.61 -21.43 18.87
N VAL A 76 4.83 -21.02 17.62
CA VAL A 76 5.59 -21.76 16.61
C VAL A 76 6.80 -20.93 16.23
N GLU A 77 7.95 -21.27 16.79
CA GLU A 77 9.25 -20.62 16.51
C GLU A 77 10.11 -21.43 15.52
N LYS A 78 9.76 -22.73 15.32
CA LYS A 78 10.45 -23.63 14.39
C LYS A 78 9.45 -24.45 13.58
N LYS A 79 9.89 -24.94 12.42
CA LYS A 79 9.01 -25.77 11.54
C LYS A 79 8.56 -27.06 12.21
N GLU A 80 9.36 -27.61 13.11
CA GLU A 80 9.06 -28.83 13.86
C GLU A 80 7.86 -28.65 14.79
N ASP A 81 7.69 -27.46 15.38
CA ASP A 81 6.57 -27.14 16.28
C ASP A 81 5.23 -27.13 15.55
N LEU A 82 5.25 -26.97 14.21
CA LEU A 82 4.06 -26.95 13.39
C LEU A 82 3.32 -28.29 13.41
N GLN A 83 4.05 -29.43 13.41
CA GLN A 83 3.45 -30.76 13.45
C GLN A 83 2.57 -30.93 14.68
N TRP A 84 3.01 -30.43 15.84
CA TRP A 84 2.24 -30.52 17.07
C TRP A 84 0.87 -29.81 16.95
N VAL A 85 0.84 -28.59 16.38
CA VAL A 85 -0.41 -27.85 16.16
C VAL A 85 -1.35 -28.59 15.21
N LEU A 86 -0.78 -29.15 14.13
CA LEU A 86 -1.55 -29.78 13.06
C LEU A 86 -2.14 -31.14 13.43
N THR A 87 -1.49 -31.88 14.36
CA THR A 87 -1.88 -33.27 14.67
C THR A 87 -1.99 -33.57 16.17
N ASP A 88 -0.94 -33.27 16.94
CA ASP A 88 -0.74 -33.87 18.27
C ASP A 88 -1.35 -33.04 19.40
N GLY A 89 -1.52 -31.75 19.22
CA GLY A 89 -2.07 -30.84 20.22
C GLY A 89 -3.48 -31.27 20.68
N PRO A 90 -3.71 -31.42 22.01
CA PRO A 90 -4.96 -31.99 22.53
C PRO A 90 -6.14 -31.01 22.60
N ASN A 91 -5.90 -29.72 22.50
CA ASN A 91 -6.89 -28.67 22.79
C ASN A 91 -7.19 -27.73 21.58
N PRO A 92 -7.49 -28.23 20.37
CA PRO A 92 -7.89 -27.38 19.26
C PRO A 92 -9.27 -26.72 19.53
N PRO A 93 -9.61 -25.60 18.87
CA PRO A 93 -8.76 -24.93 17.85
C PRO A 93 -7.67 -24.04 18.46
N TYR A 94 -6.59 -23.82 17.68
CA TYR A 94 -5.45 -23.01 18.09
C TYR A 94 -5.44 -21.65 17.39
N VAL A 95 -5.05 -20.60 18.12
CA VAL A 95 -4.47 -19.40 17.53
C VAL A 95 -2.95 -19.56 17.57
N VAL A 96 -2.35 -19.63 16.39
CA VAL A 96 -0.92 -19.85 16.24
C VAL A 96 -0.19 -18.52 16.25
N LEU A 97 0.71 -18.30 17.22
CA LEU A 97 1.69 -17.24 17.14
C LEU A 97 2.87 -17.74 16.30
N LEU A 98 2.93 -17.29 15.05
CA LEU A 98 3.93 -17.72 14.08
C LEU A 98 5.07 -16.72 14.01
N GLU A 99 6.32 -17.22 14.11
CA GLU A 99 7.51 -16.39 13.86
C GLU A 99 7.52 -15.91 12.41
N GLY A 100 7.81 -14.61 12.19
CA GLY A 100 7.70 -13.99 10.88
C GLY A 100 8.57 -14.62 9.79
N THR A 101 9.70 -15.22 10.17
CA THR A 101 10.57 -15.97 9.25
C THR A 101 9.94 -17.27 8.73
N LEU A 102 8.93 -17.79 9.43
CA LEU A 102 8.16 -18.98 9.06
C LEU A 102 6.90 -18.63 8.25
N PHE A 103 6.59 -17.35 8.08
CA PHE A 103 5.45 -16.91 7.28
C PHE A 103 5.74 -17.08 5.80
N THR A 104 5.66 -18.32 5.32
CA THR A 104 5.94 -18.74 3.95
C THR A 104 4.78 -19.52 3.38
N ARG A 105 4.65 -19.58 2.06
CA ARG A 105 3.58 -20.32 1.39
C ARG A 105 3.48 -21.77 1.86
N ASP A 106 4.60 -22.49 1.96
CA ASP A 106 4.63 -23.90 2.42
C ASP A 106 4.00 -24.09 3.81
N VAL A 107 4.33 -23.21 4.76
CA VAL A 107 3.76 -23.25 6.12
C VAL A 107 2.28 -22.89 6.09
N MET A 108 1.91 -21.88 5.34
CA MET A 108 0.52 -21.41 5.25
C MET A 108 -0.40 -22.43 4.57
N GLU A 109 0.07 -23.12 3.54
CA GLU A 109 -0.68 -24.22 2.89
C GLU A 109 -0.92 -25.40 3.85
N LYS A 110 0.06 -25.75 4.69
CA LYS A 110 -0.12 -26.78 5.73
C LYS A 110 -1.16 -26.40 6.77
N LEU A 111 -1.14 -25.14 7.23
CA LEU A 111 -2.15 -24.61 8.17
C LEU A 111 -3.54 -24.56 7.52
N LYS A 112 -3.64 -24.13 6.27
CA LYS A 112 -4.87 -24.12 5.47
C LYS A 112 -5.45 -25.54 5.31
N GLY A 113 -4.60 -26.54 5.05
CA GLY A 113 -4.99 -27.95 4.93
C GLY A 113 -5.56 -28.56 6.22
N ARG A 114 -5.41 -27.92 7.37
CA ARG A 114 -5.91 -28.33 8.69
C ARG A 114 -6.73 -27.23 9.37
N SER A 115 -7.46 -26.46 8.61
CA SER A 115 -8.24 -25.29 9.08
C SER A 115 -9.20 -25.60 10.23
N GLY A 116 -9.72 -26.83 10.36
CA GLY A 116 -10.56 -27.24 11.50
C GLY A 116 -9.82 -27.27 12.86
N ARG A 117 -8.50 -27.19 12.87
CA ARG A 117 -7.69 -27.11 14.11
C ARG A 117 -7.15 -25.71 14.36
N ILE A 118 -7.32 -24.78 13.41
CA ILE A 118 -6.77 -23.43 13.45
C ILE A 118 -7.93 -22.42 13.57
N ALA A 119 -7.95 -21.65 14.67
CA ALA A 119 -8.87 -20.53 14.85
C ALA A 119 -8.31 -19.23 14.21
N GLY A 120 -7.00 -19.16 14.01
CA GLY A 120 -6.37 -18.00 13.38
C GLY A 120 -4.87 -17.95 13.60
N LEU A 121 -4.24 -16.93 13.00
CA LEU A 121 -2.82 -16.69 13.13
C LEU A 121 -2.54 -15.27 13.63
N ALA A 122 -1.54 -15.16 14.49
CA ALA A 122 -0.84 -13.93 14.81
C ALA A 122 0.61 -14.09 14.31
N VAL A 123 1.05 -13.25 13.39
CA VAL A 123 2.38 -13.32 12.79
C VAL A 123 3.26 -12.23 13.39
N SER A 124 4.38 -12.57 13.99
CA SER A 124 5.33 -11.58 14.49
C SER A 124 6.18 -11.00 13.34
N LEU A 125 6.54 -9.72 13.44
CA LEU A 125 7.42 -9.11 12.45
C LEU A 125 8.85 -9.68 12.60
N ALA A 126 9.41 -10.24 11.52
CA ALA A 126 10.79 -10.68 11.50
C ALA A 126 11.76 -9.50 11.54
N LYS A 127 12.70 -9.53 12.48
CA LYS A 127 13.79 -8.54 12.60
C LYS A 127 15.12 -9.26 12.82
N PRO A 128 16.09 -9.09 11.92
CA PRO A 128 16.04 -8.35 10.64
C PRO A 128 15.09 -8.99 9.61
N SER A 129 14.77 -8.24 8.56
CA SER A 129 13.98 -8.74 7.44
C SER A 129 14.60 -10.01 6.84
N PRO A 130 13.79 -10.97 6.33
CA PRO A 130 14.30 -12.24 5.81
C PRO A 130 15.34 -12.03 4.71
N ALA A 131 16.58 -12.51 4.92
CA ALA A 131 17.68 -12.29 3.97
C ALA A 131 17.46 -12.93 2.59
N SER A 132 16.66 -14.00 2.52
CA SER A 132 16.23 -14.62 1.26
C SER A 132 15.18 -13.83 0.48
N GLY A 133 14.69 -12.71 1.05
CA GLY A 133 13.57 -11.97 0.55
C GLY A 133 12.23 -12.57 0.98
N PHE A 134 11.19 -11.79 0.84
CA PHE A 134 9.79 -12.20 1.02
C PHE A 134 8.89 -11.34 0.16
N SER A 135 8.24 -11.93 -0.81
CA SER A 135 7.22 -11.28 -1.64
C SER A 135 5.96 -12.15 -1.72
N PRO A 136 4.86 -11.73 -1.10
CA PRO A 136 3.59 -12.46 -1.16
C PRO A 136 2.89 -12.30 -2.52
N SER A 137 3.42 -11.49 -3.43
CA SER A 137 2.93 -11.33 -4.79
C SER A 137 3.29 -12.53 -5.67
N VAL A 138 2.76 -12.57 -6.88
CA VAL A 138 3.09 -13.61 -7.87
C VAL A 138 4.43 -13.34 -8.55
N GLN A 139 5.01 -14.37 -9.17
CA GLN A 139 6.25 -14.25 -9.94
C GLN A 139 6.09 -13.40 -11.20
N CYS A 140 4.89 -13.38 -11.76
CA CYS A 140 4.56 -12.61 -12.96
C CYS A 140 3.44 -11.60 -12.66
N PRO A 141 3.76 -10.42 -12.05
CA PRO A 141 2.78 -9.42 -11.64
C PRO A 141 2.08 -8.91 -12.85
N ASN A 142 1.50 -9.15 -13.70
CA ASN A 142 0.74 -8.71 -14.87
C ASN A 142 0.23 -9.84 -15.73
N ASP A 143 0.49 -11.08 -15.36
CA ASP A 143 -0.05 -12.21 -16.10
C ASP A 143 -1.58 -12.11 -16.16
N GLY A 144 -2.14 -12.12 -17.35
CA GLY A 144 -3.58 -11.92 -17.60
C GLY A 144 -4.08 -10.47 -17.66
N PHE A 145 -3.33 -9.47 -17.17
CA PHE A 145 -3.75 -8.06 -17.14
C PHE A 145 -2.86 -7.12 -17.96
N GLY A 146 -1.66 -7.57 -18.32
CA GLY A 146 -0.75 -6.83 -19.17
C GLY A 146 -1.20 -6.74 -20.63
N ILE A 147 -0.40 -6.02 -21.43
CA ILE A 147 -0.65 -5.86 -22.86
C ILE A 147 -0.39 -7.15 -23.65
N TYR A 148 0.53 -7.99 -23.18
CA TYR A 148 0.98 -9.20 -23.89
C TYR A 148 -0.04 -10.32 -23.74
N SER A 149 -0.84 -10.48 -24.80
CA SER A 149 -1.88 -11.49 -24.93
C SER A 149 -1.84 -12.07 -26.32
N ASP A 150 -2.71 -13.03 -26.60
CA ASP A 150 -2.79 -13.72 -27.90
C ASP A 150 -2.94 -12.77 -29.10
N SER A 151 -3.57 -11.62 -28.91
CA SER A 151 -3.79 -10.64 -29.97
C SER A 151 -2.65 -9.64 -30.14
N TYR A 152 -1.81 -9.40 -29.15
CA TYR A 152 -0.77 -8.37 -29.20
C TYR A 152 0.65 -8.92 -29.22
N GLY A 153 0.98 -9.87 -28.37
CA GLY A 153 2.35 -10.39 -28.25
C GLY A 153 2.42 -11.67 -27.43
N SER A 154 1.73 -12.71 -27.86
CA SER A 154 1.62 -14.00 -27.15
C SER A 154 2.96 -14.64 -26.77
N GLN A 155 4.02 -14.39 -27.56
CA GLN A 155 5.37 -14.88 -27.28
C GLN A 155 5.96 -14.34 -25.96
N PHE A 156 5.42 -13.23 -25.44
CA PHE A 156 5.82 -12.61 -24.18
C PHE A 156 4.87 -12.91 -23.01
N ALA A 157 3.78 -13.63 -23.27
CA ALA A 157 2.74 -13.90 -22.28
C ALA A 157 3.11 -14.99 -21.26
N HIS A 158 4.21 -15.71 -21.46
CA HIS A 158 4.58 -16.83 -20.61
C HIS A 158 5.39 -16.38 -19.40
N CYS A 159 4.82 -16.52 -18.22
CA CYS A 159 5.48 -16.33 -16.94
C CYS A 159 6.83 -17.06 -16.81
N LYS A 160 6.93 -18.27 -17.34
CA LYS A 160 8.19 -19.05 -17.31
C LYS A 160 9.34 -18.39 -18.06
N ALA A 161 9.05 -17.55 -19.06
CA ALA A 161 10.08 -16.87 -19.84
C ALA A 161 10.54 -15.56 -19.16
N PHE A 162 9.63 -14.87 -18.50
CA PHE A 162 9.89 -13.54 -17.90
C PHE A 162 9.29 -13.47 -16.49
N GLN A 163 10.03 -13.97 -15.52
CA GLN A 163 9.67 -13.88 -14.09
C GLN A 163 10.21 -12.60 -13.49
N TRP A 164 9.42 -11.53 -13.52
CA TRP A 164 9.84 -10.24 -12.97
C TRP A 164 10.11 -10.29 -11.46
N ASN A 165 9.27 -11.02 -10.70
CA ASN A 165 9.39 -11.18 -9.26
C ASN A 165 9.82 -12.60 -8.89
N LYS A 166 11.10 -12.92 -8.97
CA LYS A 166 11.63 -14.28 -8.76
C LYS A 166 11.33 -14.85 -7.36
N VAL A 167 11.21 -14.00 -6.35
CA VAL A 167 10.91 -14.40 -4.96
C VAL A 167 9.40 -14.46 -4.67
N GLY A 168 8.56 -14.15 -5.65
CA GLY A 168 7.11 -14.15 -5.49
C GLY A 168 6.56 -15.55 -5.24
N ASP A 169 5.84 -15.72 -4.13
CA ASP A 169 5.25 -17.01 -3.75
C ASP A 169 3.74 -17.07 -3.99
N GLY A 170 3.09 -15.95 -4.27
CA GLY A 170 1.65 -15.85 -4.54
C GLY A 170 0.76 -15.95 -3.30
N LEU A 171 1.31 -15.88 -2.11
CA LEU A 171 0.57 -16.02 -0.85
C LEU A 171 -0.58 -15.01 -0.71
N ALA A 172 -0.42 -13.79 -1.23
CA ALA A 172 -1.43 -12.73 -1.18
C ALA A 172 -2.69 -13.03 -2.04
N TYR A 173 -2.64 -14.07 -2.85
CA TYR A 173 -3.75 -14.50 -3.72
C TYR A 173 -4.46 -15.77 -3.22
N GLU A 174 -4.07 -16.26 -2.03
CA GLU A 174 -4.71 -17.40 -1.40
C GLU A 174 -5.97 -17.01 -0.61
N ASP A 175 -6.93 -17.94 -0.52
CA ASP A 175 -8.15 -17.82 0.28
C ASP A 175 -7.99 -18.58 1.60
N PHE A 176 -8.07 -17.86 2.74
CA PHE A 176 -7.99 -18.42 4.08
C PHE A 176 -9.34 -18.31 4.78
N SER A 177 -9.80 -19.41 5.37
CA SER A 177 -11.05 -19.50 6.14
C SER A 177 -10.92 -19.07 7.61
N PHE A 178 -9.75 -18.57 7.99
CA PHE A 178 -9.45 -18.10 9.35
C PHE A 178 -8.75 -16.72 9.30
N PRO A 179 -8.86 -15.92 10.37
CA PRO A 179 -8.23 -14.59 10.44
C PRO A 179 -6.72 -14.71 10.62
N ILE A 180 -5.98 -13.76 10.01
CA ILE A 180 -4.54 -13.64 10.12
C ILE A 180 -4.21 -12.18 10.42
N PHE A 181 -3.40 -11.94 11.47
CA PHE A 181 -2.97 -10.63 11.90
C PHE A 181 -1.46 -10.53 11.99
N LEU A 182 -0.91 -9.41 11.56
CA LEU A 182 0.46 -9.01 11.85
C LEU A 182 0.51 -8.37 13.24
N LEU A 183 1.52 -8.71 14.04
CA LEU A 183 1.88 -8.03 15.27
C LEU A 183 3.06 -7.10 14.98
N GLU A 184 2.84 -5.80 15.08
CA GLU A 184 3.85 -4.78 14.77
C GLU A 184 4.71 -4.42 16.01
N ASP A 185 4.19 -4.65 17.21
CA ASP A 185 4.83 -4.30 18.48
C ASP A 185 5.46 -5.53 19.15
N GLU A 186 6.74 -5.44 19.42
CA GLU A 186 7.49 -6.50 20.10
C GLU A 186 7.05 -6.70 21.56
N ASN A 187 6.64 -5.62 22.25
CA ASN A 187 6.13 -5.72 23.62
C ASN A 187 4.80 -6.48 23.67
N GLU A 188 3.88 -6.19 22.76
CA GLU A 188 2.62 -6.94 22.64
C GLU A 188 2.89 -8.42 22.30
N THR A 189 3.83 -8.69 21.39
CA THR A 189 4.26 -10.06 21.06
C THR A 189 4.83 -10.77 22.29
N ASN A 190 5.67 -10.09 23.09
CA ASN A 190 6.23 -10.66 24.31
C ASN A 190 5.17 -10.94 25.39
N VAL A 191 4.13 -10.11 25.49
CA VAL A 191 3.00 -10.38 26.40
C VAL A 191 2.30 -11.68 26.01
N ILE A 192 2.09 -11.92 24.71
CA ILE A 192 1.48 -13.18 24.23
C ILE A 192 2.39 -14.37 24.53
N LYS A 193 3.69 -14.26 24.20
CA LYS A 193 4.68 -15.31 24.50
C LYS A 193 4.77 -15.62 26.00
N GLN A 194 4.68 -14.59 26.85
CA GLN A 194 4.69 -14.78 28.30
C GLN A 194 3.41 -15.50 28.77
N CYS A 195 2.25 -15.09 28.28
CA CYS A 195 0.98 -15.74 28.60
C CYS A 195 1.02 -17.25 28.21
N TYR A 196 1.54 -17.57 27.04
CA TYR A 196 1.74 -18.95 26.58
C TYR A 196 2.63 -19.73 27.54
N ARG A 197 3.80 -19.19 27.89
CA ARG A 197 4.74 -19.86 28.82
C ARG A 197 4.14 -20.11 30.20
N ASP A 198 3.42 -19.13 30.73
CA ASP A 198 2.88 -19.19 32.09
C ASP A 198 1.67 -20.12 32.21
N HIS A 199 0.88 -20.27 31.13
CA HIS A 199 -0.46 -20.88 31.22
C HIS A 199 -0.73 -22.05 30.25
N ASN A 200 0.05 -22.17 29.17
CA ASN A 200 -0.16 -23.21 28.16
C ASN A 200 1.01 -24.20 28.07
N LEU A 201 2.05 -24.01 28.91
CA LEU A 201 3.13 -24.98 29.09
C LEU A 201 3.17 -25.46 30.53
N SER A 202 3.27 -26.80 30.72
CA SER A 202 3.59 -27.39 32.01
C SER A 202 5.12 -27.27 32.26
N PRO A 203 5.58 -27.37 33.52
CA PRO A 203 7.00 -27.31 33.86
C PRO A 203 7.89 -28.34 33.11
N ASN A 204 7.31 -29.43 32.68
CA ASN A 204 7.96 -30.49 31.89
C ASN A 204 7.84 -30.25 30.36
N GLY A 205 7.30 -29.10 29.93
CA GLY A 205 7.12 -28.76 28.50
C GLY A 205 5.92 -29.43 27.82
N SER A 206 5.13 -30.24 28.53
CA SER A 206 3.89 -30.84 27.99
C SER A 206 2.73 -29.82 27.97
N ALA A 207 1.71 -30.08 27.15
CA ALA A 207 0.47 -29.30 27.19
C ALA A 207 -0.32 -29.60 28.47
N PRO A 208 -0.82 -28.59 29.22
CA PRO A 208 -1.69 -28.81 30.35
C PRO A 208 -3.07 -29.34 29.90
N ALA A 209 -3.76 -30.08 30.78
CA ALA A 209 -5.11 -30.54 30.50
C ALA A 209 -6.09 -29.37 30.25
N PHE A 210 -5.87 -28.26 30.89
CA PHE A 210 -6.68 -27.04 30.77
C PHE A 210 -5.76 -25.82 30.51
N PRO A 211 -5.47 -25.48 29.24
CA PRO A 211 -4.73 -24.30 28.91
C PRO A 211 -5.56 -23.04 29.24
N LEU A 212 -4.91 -22.02 29.80
CA LEU A 212 -5.59 -20.83 30.34
C LEU A 212 -5.24 -19.54 29.57
N CYS A 213 -4.46 -19.62 28.51
CA CYS A 213 -4.16 -18.52 27.62
C CYS A 213 -4.76 -18.78 26.25
N ALA A 214 -5.70 -17.92 25.85
CA ALA A 214 -6.38 -17.98 24.56
C ALA A 214 -6.38 -16.59 23.90
N MET A 215 -6.62 -16.54 22.61
CA MET A 215 -6.74 -15.29 21.85
C MET A 215 -8.01 -15.33 21.00
N GLN A 216 -8.66 -14.18 20.90
CA GLN A 216 -9.77 -13.95 19.97
C GLN A 216 -9.29 -13.04 18.85
N LEU A 217 -9.48 -13.47 17.62
CA LEU A 217 -9.18 -12.72 16.40
C LEU A 217 -10.50 -12.37 15.70
N PHE A 218 -10.65 -11.10 15.35
CA PHE A 218 -11.87 -10.60 14.75
C PHE A 218 -11.57 -9.81 13.47
N SER A 219 -11.88 -10.38 12.32
CA SER A 219 -11.78 -9.73 10.99
C SER A 219 -12.98 -10.13 10.12
N HIS A 220 -14.20 -10.06 10.70
CA HIS A 220 -15.41 -10.43 9.98
C HIS A 220 -15.81 -9.38 8.95
N MET A 221 -16.16 -9.84 7.75
CA MET A 221 -16.70 -9.04 6.66
C MET A 221 -18.08 -9.57 6.27
N HIS A 222 -19.08 -8.68 6.24
CA HIS A 222 -20.48 -9.07 6.17
C HIS A 222 -20.95 -9.73 4.86
N ALA A 223 -20.23 -9.57 3.75
CA ALA A 223 -20.68 -10.03 2.46
C ALA A 223 -19.57 -10.72 1.68
N VAL A 224 -19.36 -11.96 1.97
CA VAL A 224 -18.12 -12.67 1.66
C VAL A 224 -18.26 -13.77 0.62
N VAL A 225 -19.38 -13.84 -0.10
CA VAL A 225 -19.63 -14.93 -1.06
C VAL A 225 -19.22 -14.51 -2.48
N SER A 226 -19.60 -13.31 -2.91
CA SER A 226 -19.26 -12.78 -4.23
C SER A 226 -19.48 -11.26 -4.28
N THR A 227 -18.82 -10.61 -5.22
CA THR A 227 -19.00 -9.16 -5.48
C THR A 227 -20.46 -8.79 -5.73
N VAL A 228 -21.18 -9.58 -6.53
CA VAL A 228 -22.61 -9.34 -6.82
C VAL A 228 -23.45 -9.38 -5.55
N THR A 229 -23.24 -10.37 -4.69
CA THR A 229 -23.95 -10.49 -3.40
C THR A 229 -23.63 -9.30 -2.49
N CYS A 230 -22.38 -8.90 -2.42
CA CYS A 230 -21.90 -7.79 -1.63
C CYS A 230 -22.54 -6.47 -2.08
N MET A 231 -22.48 -6.15 -3.36
CA MET A 231 -23.08 -4.96 -3.95
C MET A 231 -24.59 -4.90 -3.74
N ARG A 232 -25.28 -6.05 -3.89
CA ARG A 232 -26.72 -6.16 -3.65
C ARG A 232 -27.08 -5.88 -2.20
N ARG A 233 -26.34 -6.42 -1.24
CA ARG A 233 -26.55 -6.15 0.19
C ARG A 233 -26.34 -4.68 0.54
N ASN A 234 -25.30 -4.06 0.01
CA ASN A 234 -25.07 -2.62 0.15
C ASN A 234 -26.28 -1.80 -0.33
N LEU A 235 -26.79 -2.12 -1.51
CA LEU A 235 -27.94 -1.42 -2.09
C LEU A 235 -29.20 -1.60 -1.21
N ILE A 236 -29.47 -2.80 -0.71
CA ILE A 236 -30.61 -3.09 0.17
C ILE A 236 -30.47 -2.30 1.48
N GLN A 237 -29.32 -2.31 2.11
CA GLN A 237 -29.09 -1.56 3.35
C GLN A 237 -29.24 -0.05 3.16
N SER A 238 -28.67 0.52 2.10
CA SER A 238 -28.81 1.95 1.81
C SER A 238 -30.26 2.37 1.57
N SER A 239 -31.12 1.44 1.11
CA SER A 239 -32.53 1.73 0.83
C SER A 239 -33.46 1.60 2.04
N PHE A 240 -33.10 0.77 3.03
CA PHE A 240 -33.99 0.43 4.14
C PHE A 240 -33.48 0.82 5.53
N THR A 241 -32.25 1.31 5.68
CA THR A 241 -31.66 1.63 6.98
C THR A 241 -31.38 3.12 7.11
N ILE A 242 -31.72 3.71 8.27
CA ILE A 242 -31.47 5.13 8.57
C ILE A 242 -29.96 5.44 8.64
N SER A 243 -29.17 4.48 9.10
CA SER A 243 -27.70 4.53 9.11
C SER A 243 -27.16 3.28 8.41
N PRO A 244 -27.03 3.29 7.07
CA PRO A 244 -26.58 2.11 6.35
C PRO A 244 -25.13 1.79 6.68
N GLU A 245 -24.86 0.57 7.10
CA GLU A 245 -23.50 0.04 7.16
C GLU A 245 -23.03 -0.28 5.74
N VAL A 246 -21.80 0.11 5.42
CA VAL A 246 -21.15 -0.29 4.17
C VAL A 246 -20.74 -1.75 4.30
N VAL A 247 -21.42 -2.62 3.58
CA VAL A 247 -21.16 -4.08 3.59
C VAL A 247 -20.04 -4.46 2.63
N CYS A 248 -19.93 -3.73 1.52
CA CYS A 248 -18.85 -3.80 0.56
C CYS A 248 -18.20 -2.43 0.42
N ASP A 249 -16.92 -2.37 0.62
CA ASP A 249 -16.14 -1.20 0.35
C ASP A 249 -15.49 -1.35 -1.03
N PRO A 250 -15.90 -0.58 -2.05
CA PRO A 250 -15.30 -0.67 -3.37
C PRO A 250 -13.86 -0.15 -3.31
N LEU A 251 -12.94 -0.83 -3.98
CA LEU A 251 -11.59 -0.32 -4.20
C LEU A 251 -11.68 0.89 -5.14
N SER A 252 -11.61 2.08 -4.58
CA SER A 252 -11.67 3.34 -5.33
C SER A 252 -10.77 4.37 -4.69
N ASP A 253 -10.09 5.14 -5.52
CA ASP A 253 -9.24 6.25 -5.12
C ASP A 253 -9.04 7.18 -6.31
N PHE A 254 -8.12 8.14 -6.21
CA PHE A 254 -7.90 9.17 -7.22
C PHE A 254 -6.49 9.09 -7.79
N ASN A 255 -6.38 9.10 -9.12
CA ASN A 255 -5.14 9.48 -9.78
C ASN A 255 -4.84 10.96 -9.50
N VAL A 256 -3.57 11.27 -9.26
CA VAL A 256 -3.12 12.66 -9.13
C VAL A 256 -2.38 13.05 -10.40
N TRP A 257 -2.72 14.18 -10.98
CA TRP A 257 -2.04 14.69 -12.15
C TRP A 257 -1.85 16.21 -12.11
N SER A 258 -0.84 16.68 -12.78
CA SER A 258 -0.54 18.10 -12.90
C SER A 258 0.08 18.41 -14.26
N MET A 259 -0.18 19.61 -14.78
CA MET A 259 0.43 20.10 -16.00
C MET A 259 1.51 21.13 -15.66
N LEU A 260 2.61 21.09 -16.39
CA LEU A 260 3.70 22.06 -16.25
C LEU A 260 3.24 23.48 -16.57
N LYS A 261 2.42 23.63 -17.61
CA LYS A 261 1.76 24.89 -17.99
C LYS A 261 0.25 24.74 -17.80
N PRO A 262 -0.46 25.77 -17.30
CA PRO A 262 -1.91 25.72 -17.10
C PRO A 262 -2.66 25.38 -18.40
N ILE A 263 -3.69 24.55 -18.28
CA ILE A 263 -4.63 24.22 -19.35
C ILE A 263 -6.06 24.54 -18.93
N ASN A 264 -6.95 24.71 -19.91
CA ASN A 264 -8.38 24.81 -19.63
C ASN A 264 -8.99 23.41 -19.46
N THR A 265 -9.32 23.03 -18.24
CA THR A 265 -9.88 21.71 -17.91
C THR A 265 -11.36 21.56 -18.26
N SER A 266 -12.04 22.65 -18.69
CA SER A 266 -13.45 22.61 -19.07
C SER A 266 -13.67 22.12 -20.52
N ARG A 267 -12.60 21.90 -21.27
CA ARG A 267 -12.63 21.36 -22.63
C ARG A 267 -11.45 20.44 -22.87
N THR A 268 -11.55 19.58 -23.86
CA THR A 268 -10.41 18.80 -24.35
C THR A 268 -9.38 19.69 -25.05
N LEU A 269 -8.13 19.28 -25.05
CA LEU A 269 -7.06 19.90 -25.83
C LEU A 269 -7.35 19.77 -27.33
N GLU A 270 -6.86 20.72 -28.12
CA GLU A 270 -6.92 20.61 -29.58
C GLU A 270 -6.02 19.45 -30.09
N PRO A 271 -6.31 18.87 -31.25
CA PRO A 271 -5.54 17.72 -31.76
C PRO A 271 -4.03 18.02 -31.95
N ASP A 272 -3.67 19.27 -32.18
CA ASP A 272 -2.27 19.69 -32.39
C ASP A 272 -1.55 20.01 -31.07
N ASP A 273 -2.27 20.12 -29.96
CA ASP A 273 -1.67 20.32 -28.64
C ASP A 273 -0.97 19.03 -28.20
N ARG A 274 0.36 19.06 -28.16
CA ARG A 274 1.17 17.89 -27.80
C ARG A 274 1.58 17.93 -26.33
N VAL A 275 1.52 16.74 -25.70
CA VAL A 275 1.81 16.54 -24.29
C VAL A 275 2.83 15.42 -24.11
N VAL A 276 3.88 15.69 -23.36
CA VAL A 276 4.82 14.68 -22.88
C VAL A 276 4.34 14.20 -21.52
N VAL A 277 4.16 12.88 -21.36
CA VAL A 277 3.68 12.31 -20.11
C VAL A 277 4.85 11.77 -19.31
N ALA A 278 4.96 12.21 -18.05
CA ALA A 278 5.80 11.59 -17.03
C ALA A 278 4.90 10.86 -16.03
N ALA A 279 5.10 9.57 -15.85
CA ALA A 279 4.19 8.73 -15.07
C ALA A 279 4.92 7.89 -14.03
N THR A 280 4.23 7.58 -12.96
CA THR A 280 4.64 6.61 -11.95
C THR A 280 3.43 6.12 -11.17
N ARG A 281 3.57 4.98 -10.47
CA ARG A 281 2.55 4.53 -9.52
C ARG A 281 2.67 5.25 -8.18
N LEU A 282 1.56 5.34 -7.48
CA LEU A 282 1.47 5.96 -6.16
C LEU A 282 1.22 4.93 -5.05
N ASP A 283 0.59 3.80 -5.39
CA ASP A 283 0.16 2.78 -4.44
C ASP A 283 1.17 1.65 -4.28
N SER A 284 1.16 1.07 -3.09
CA SER A 284 1.81 -0.18 -2.75
C SER A 284 0.79 -1.13 -2.11
N ARG A 285 1.13 -2.41 -2.05
CA ARG A 285 0.31 -3.46 -1.44
C ARG A 285 1.19 -4.37 -0.60
N SER A 286 0.59 -4.97 0.44
CA SER A 286 1.18 -6.11 1.14
C SER A 286 0.11 -7.16 1.44
N PHE A 287 0.49 -8.25 2.11
CA PHE A 287 -0.45 -9.25 2.60
C PHE A 287 -1.37 -8.69 3.69
N PHE A 288 -0.86 -7.75 4.51
CA PHE A 288 -1.60 -7.14 5.61
C PHE A 288 -2.12 -5.76 5.21
N TRP A 289 -3.40 -5.51 5.47
CA TRP A 289 -4.04 -4.24 5.14
C TRP A 289 -3.47 -3.10 5.98
N ASN A 290 -3.28 -1.95 5.34
CA ASN A 290 -2.71 -0.72 5.94
C ASN A 290 -1.22 -0.78 6.33
N VAL A 291 -0.50 -1.87 6.03
CA VAL A 291 0.95 -1.97 6.24
C VAL A 291 1.63 -2.32 4.93
N ALA A 292 1.82 -1.33 4.08
CA ALA A 292 2.45 -1.47 2.77
C ALA A 292 3.40 -0.30 2.52
N PRO A 293 4.61 -0.30 3.12
CA PRO A 293 5.53 0.83 3.02
C PRO A 293 5.93 1.17 1.59
N GLY A 294 6.20 0.16 0.76
CA GLY A 294 6.43 0.30 -0.67
C GLY A 294 7.62 1.17 -1.03
N ALA A 295 8.71 1.11 -0.27
CA ALA A 295 9.85 2.00 -0.44
C ALA A 295 10.42 1.95 -1.85
N GLU A 296 10.64 0.76 -2.40
CA GLU A 296 11.09 0.58 -3.77
C GLU A 296 9.93 0.42 -4.75
N SER A 297 8.87 -0.28 -4.33
CA SER A 297 7.73 -0.59 -5.21
C SER A 297 6.98 0.66 -5.67
N ALA A 298 7.00 1.77 -4.91
CA ALA A 298 6.25 2.99 -5.23
C ALA A 298 6.98 4.29 -4.80
N VAL A 299 7.45 4.39 -3.54
CA VAL A 299 7.89 5.66 -2.96
C VAL A 299 9.10 6.23 -3.69
N ALA A 300 10.13 5.42 -3.96
CA ALA A 300 11.34 5.87 -4.66
C ALA A 300 11.03 6.52 -6.01
N SER A 301 10.10 5.96 -6.77
CA SER A 301 9.73 6.48 -8.09
C SER A 301 8.88 7.74 -8.00
N PHE A 302 7.85 7.81 -7.15
CA PHE A 302 7.03 9.02 -7.12
C PHE A 302 7.73 10.22 -6.50
N ILE A 303 8.61 10.04 -5.50
CA ILE A 303 9.42 11.16 -4.99
C ILE A 303 10.45 11.64 -6.02
N THR A 304 11.02 10.73 -6.82
CA THR A 304 11.90 11.06 -7.93
C THR A 304 11.17 11.91 -8.97
N GLN A 305 9.93 11.55 -9.32
CA GLN A 305 9.10 12.35 -10.22
C GLN A 305 8.73 13.72 -9.63
N LEU A 306 8.43 13.80 -8.32
CA LEU A 306 8.19 15.09 -7.65
C LEU A 306 9.41 16.00 -7.68
N ALA A 307 10.60 15.45 -7.40
CA ALA A 307 11.85 16.20 -7.46
C ALA A 307 12.20 16.65 -8.91
N ALA A 308 11.88 15.82 -9.90
CA ALA A 308 12.04 16.18 -11.31
C ALA A 308 11.07 17.31 -11.71
N ALA A 309 9.83 17.27 -11.25
CA ALA A 309 8.84 18.32 -11.50
C ALA A 309 9.29 19.66 -10.86
N GLU A 310 9.78 19.62 -9.62
CA GLU A 310 10.34 20.82 -8.96
C GLU A 310 11.53 21.40 -9.74
N ALA A 311 12.46 20.54 -10.16
CA ALA A 311 13.63 20.99 -10.92
C ALA A 311 13.25 21.58 -12.28
N LEU A 312 12.32 20.95 -12.99
CA LEU A 312 11.84 21.44 -14.29
C LEU A 312 11.11 22.77 -14.18
N GLN A 313 10.28 22.95 -13.15
CA GLN A 313 9.53 24.20 -12.90
C GLN A 313 10.45 25.41 -12.70
N LYS A 314 11.70 25.19 -12.28
CA LYS A 314 12.71 26.26 -12.07
C LYS A 314 13.39 26.71 -13.36
N ALA A 315 13.17 26.03 -14.49
CA ALA A 315 13.77 26.44 -15.77
C ALA A 315 13.17 27.78 -16.25
N PRO A 316 13.99 28.78 -16.67
CA PRO A 316 13.52 30.13 -16.92
C PRO A 316 12.50 30.27 -18.06
N ASP A 317 12.56 29.38 -19.05
CA ASP A 317 11.74 29.40 -20.26
C ASP A 317 10.59 28.39 -20.26
N VAL A 318 10.29 27.78 -19.14
CA VAL A 318 9.25 26.76 -18.98
C VAL A 318 7.90 27.18 -19.56
N ALA A 319 7.51 28.44 -19.36
CA ALA A 319 6.23 28.97 -19.83
C ALA A 319 6.11 29.02 -21.36
N THR A 320 7.25 29.08 -22.08
CA THR A 320 7.31 29.24 -23.53
C THR A 320 7.60 27.95 -24.30
N LEU A 321 7.77 26.83 -23.60
CA LEU A 321 8.02 25.55 -24.24
C LEU A 321 6.90 25.20 -25.24
N PRO A 322 7.23 24.69 -26.45
CA PRO A 322 6.23 24.33 -27.46
C PRO A 322 5.20 23.30 -26.98
N ARG A 323 5.66 22.23 -26.34
CA ARG A 323 4.78 21.18 -25.80
C ARG A 323 4.57 21.38 -24.30
N ASN A 324 3.48 20.82 -23.79
CA ASN A 324 3.25 20.74 -22.35
C ASN A 324 3.80 19.44 -21.77
N VAL A 325 4.01 19.39 -20.45
CA VAL A 325 4.38 18.19 -19.72
C VAL A 325 3.27 17.89 -18.72
N MET A 326 2.80 16.63 -18.70
CA MET A 326 1.84 16.13 -17.75
C MET A 326 2.53 15.15 -16.80
N PHE A 327 2.54 15.47 -15.52
CA PHE A 327 2.98 14.57 -14.47
C PHE A 327 1.76 13.79 -13.96
N VAL A 328 1.85 12.47 -13.95
CA VAL A 328 0.77 11.58 -13.51
C VAL A 328 1.28 10.62 -12.45
N PHE A 329 0.48 10.48 -11.38
CA PHE A 329 0.69 9.55 -10.29
C PHE A 329 -0.54 8.64 -10.25
N PHE A 330 -0.39 7.40 -10.69
CA PHE A 330 -1.48 6.45 -10.79
C PHE A 330 -1.73 5.74 -9.47
N GLN A 331 -2.99 5.69 -9.04
CA GLN A 331 -3.45 5.01 -7.83
C GLN A 331 -4.24 3.74 -8.20
N GLY A 332 -3.96 2.63 -7.49
CA GLY A 332 -4.61 1.34 -7.72
C GLY A 332 -3.92 0.46 -8.76
N GLU A 333 -2.66 0.73 -9.08
CA GLU A 333 -1.88 -0.06 -10.05
C GLU A 333 -1.53 -1.46 -9.51
N THR A 334 -1.49 -1.63 -8.19
CA THR A 334 -1.32 -2.93 -7.54
C THR A 334 -2.58 -3.81 -7.58
N PHE A 335 -3.71 -3.26 -8.03
CA PHE A 335 -4.99 -3.92 -8.25
C PHE A 335 -5.34 -3.93 -9.75
N ASP A 336 -4.52 -4.61 -10.54
CA ASP A 336 -4.74 -4.83 -11.98
C ASP A 336 -4.83 -3.54 -12.81
N TYR A 337 -4.04 -2.52 -12.44
CA TYR A 337 -3.96 -1.23 -13.15
C TYR A 337 -5.28 -0.48 -13.24
N ILE A 338 -6.02 -0.42 -12.15
CA ILE A 338 -7.31 0.30 -12.11
C ILE A 338 -7.12 1.78 -12.47
N GLY A 339 -6.08 2.43 -11.93
CA GLY A 339 -5.84 3.86 -12.11
C GLY A 339 -5.52 4.24 -13.55
N SER A 340 -4.53 3.61 -14.17
CA SER A 340 -4.15 3.86 -15.56
C SER A 340 -5.24 3.43 -16.54
N SER A 341 -5.92 2.30 -16.27
CA SER A 341 -7.06 1.84 -17.07
C SER A 341 -8.20 2.85 -17.07
N ARG A 342 -8.50 3.45 -15.91
CA ARG A 342 -9.53 4.48 -15.79
C ARG A 342 -9.15 5.75 -16.55
N MET A 343 -7.92 6.20 -16.44
CA MET A 343 -7.47 7.40 -17.17
C MET A 343 -7.54 7.19 -18.69
N VAL A 344 -7.08 6.03 -19.18
CA VAL A 344 -7.20 5.69 -20.62
C VAL A 344 -8.65 5.70 -21.07
N TYR A 345 -9.56 5.07 -20.30
CA TYR A 345 -10.98 5.08 -20.60
C TYR A 345 -11.57 6.49 -20.66
N ASP A 346 -11.21 7.36 -19.72
CA ASP A 346 -11.71 8.72 -19.69
C ASP A 346 -11.15 9.58 -20.85
N MET A 347 -9.90 9.32 -21.28
CA MET A 347 -9.32 9.91 -22.50
C MET A 347 -10.07 9.46 -23.76
N GLU A 348 -10.36 8.17 -23.91
CA GLU A 348 -11.13 7.62 -25.05
C GLU A 348 -12.56 8.15 -25.13
N LYS A 349 -13.17 8.43 -23.98
CA LYS A 349 -14.54 8.96 -23.90
C LYS A 349 -14.63 10.48 -23.97
N GLY A 350 -13.51 11.19 -24.08
CA GLY A 350 -13.48 12.64 -24.07
C GLY A 350 -13.87 13.26 -22.72
N SER A 351 -13.81 12.48 -21.64
CA SER A 351 -14.11 12.93 -20.28
C SER A 351 -12.89 13.48 -19.56
N PHE A 352 -11.70 13.30 -20.12
CA PHE A 352 -10.45 13.83 -19.61
C PHE A 352 -9.95 14.95 -20.55
N PRO A 353 -9.37 16.05 -20.04
CA PRO A 353 -8.96 17.16 -20.88
C PRO A 353 -7.85 16.83 -21.91
N VAL A 354 -6.99 15.87 -21.61
CA VAL A 354 -5.98 15.36 -22.53
C VAL A 354 -6.49 14.08 -23.18
N GLN A 355 -6.43 14.00 -24.52
CA GLN A 355 -6.83 12.81 -25.26
C GLN A 355 -5.60 11.96 -25.60
N LEU A 356 -5.81 10.68 -25.96
CA LEU A 356 -4.70 9.79 -26.34
C LEU A 356 -3.88 10.34 -27.51
N GLU A 357 -4.53 11.04 -28.45
CA GLU A 357 -3.91 11.65 -29.62
C GLU A 357 -2.98 12.79 -29.27
N ASN A 358 -3.20 13.47 -28.14
CA ASN A 358 -2.33 14.55 -27.67
C ASN A 358 -0.99 14.03 -27.11
N ILE A 359 -0.91 12.75 -26.73
CA ILE A 359 0.31 12.17 -26.14
C ILE A 359 1.38 12.04 -27.23
N ASP A 360 2.48 12.76 -27.07
CA ASP A 360 3.66 12.75 -27.92
C ASP A 360 4.64 11.64 -27.50
N SER A 361 4.98 11.62 -26.21
CA SER A 361 5.91 10.66 -25.61
C SER A 361 5.49 10.33 -24.19
N PHE A 362 5.81 9.13 -23.74
CA PHE A 362 5.48 8.63 -22.41
C PHE A 362 6.74 8.11 -21.72
N VAL A 363 7.10 8.68 -20.58
CA VAL A 363 8.23 8.26 -19.74
C VAL A 363 7.71 7.83 -18.38
N GLU A 364 7.87 6.57 -18.04
CA GLU A 364 7.45 6.02 -16.75
C GLU A 364 8.64 5.67 -15.88
N LEU A 365 8.57 6.04 -14.60
CA LEU A 365 9.47 5.55 -13.59
C LEU A 365 8.89 4.29 -12.96
N GLY A 366 9.58 3.17 -13.15
CA GLY A 366 9.36 1.92 -12.42
C GLY A 366 10.14 1.92 -11.09
N GLN A 367 10.69 0.77 -10.69
CA GLN A 367 11.60 0.68 -9.54
C GLN A 367 12.97 1.28 -9.94
N VAL A 368 13.52 2.20 -9.13
CA VAL A 368 14.69 2.99 -9.54
C VAL A 368 15.76 3.16 -8.46
N ALA A 369 15.57 2.61 -7.24
CA ALA A 369 16.47 2.84 -6.13
C ALA A 369 17.52 1.75 -5.92
N LEU A 370 17.26 0.50 -6.27
CA LEU A 370 18.12 -0.66 -6.02
C LEU A 370 19.08 -0.96 -7.18
N ARG A 371 19.70 0.08 -7.72
CA ARG A 371 20.60 -0.04 -8.85
C ARG A 371 21.89 -0.77 -8.49
N ASN A 372 22.21 -1.80 -9.28
CA ASN A 372 23.55 -2.38 -9.27
C ASN A 372 24.48 -1.43 -10.02
N SER A 373 25.51 -0.91 -9.36
CA SER A 373 26.32 0.17 -9.89
C SER A 373 25.49 1.46 -10.15
N LEU A 374 25.75 2.19 -11.21
CA LEU A 374 25.02 3.41 -11.60
C LEU A 374 23.99 3.16 -12.71
N GLU A 375 23.76 1.90 -13.06
CA GLU A 375 22.96 1.52 -14.24
C GLU A 375 21.46 1.67 -14.00
N LEU A 376 20.78 2.29 -14.97
CA LEU A 376 19.34 2.39 -15.07
C LEU A 376 18.94 1.93 -16.48
N TRP A 377 17.99 1.00 -16.57
CA TRP A 377 17.61 0.34 -17.80
C TRP A 377 16.40 1.01 -18.44
N MET A 378 16.46 1.14 -19.77
CA MET A 378 15.41 1.72 -20.59
C MET A 378 14.61 0.61 -21.28
N HIS A 379 13.42 0.30 -20.74
CA HIS A 379 12.52 -0.72 -21.28
C HIS A 379 11.57 -0.11 -22.30
N THR A 380 11.48 -0.71 -23.46
CA THR A 380 10.59 -0.28 -24.54
C THR A 380 9.75 -1.47 -25.02
N ASP A 381 8.58 -1.19 -25.59
CA ASP A 381 7.71 -2.27 -26.08
C ASP A 381 8.15 -2.78 -27.46
N PRO A 382 8.50 -4.07 -27.60
CA PRO A 382 8.95 -4.64 -28.89
C PRO A 382 7.84 -4.76 -29.92
N MET A 383 6.56 -4.72 -29.50
CA MET A 383 5.45 -4.88 -30.43
C MET A 383 5.06 -3.59 -31.12
N SER A 384 4.97 -2.49 -30.38
CA SER A 384 4.68 -1.16 -30.96
C SER A 384 5.78 -0.70 -31.92
N GLN A 385 7.02 -1.07 -31.67
CA GLN A 385 8.19 -0.76 -32.51
C GLN A 385 8.23 -1.51 -33.86
N LYS A 386 7.33 -2.45 -34.12
CA LYS A 386 7.13 -3.00 -35.47
C LYS A 386 6.57 -1.96 -36.45
N ASN A 387 5.97 -0.89 -35.93
CA ASN A 387 5.62 0.28 -36.71
C ASN A 387 6.84 1.19 -36.82
N GLU A 388 7.31 1.44 -38.04
CA GLU A 388 8.52 2.20 -38.32
C GLU A 388 8.46 3.66 -37.76
N THR A 389 7.29 4.28 -37.81
CA THR A 389 7.09 5.62 -37.24
C THR A 389 7.30 5.62 -35.72
N VAL A 390 6.72 4.63 -35.03
CA VAL A 390 6.87 4.46 -33.58
C VAL A 390 8.32 4.13 -33.22
N LEU A 391 8.96 3.24 -33.99
CA LEU A 391 10.37 2.90 -33.81
C LEU A 391 11.26 4.16 -33.85
N ASN A 392 11.10 4.99 -34.87
CA ASN A 392 11.87 6.23 -35.01
C ASN A 392 11.61 7.21 -33.84
N GLN A 393 10.38 7.29 -33.37
CA GLN A 393 10.02 8.12 -32.21
C GLN A 393 10.63 7.57 -30.90
N VAL A 394 10.63 6.26 -30.71
CA VAL A 394 11.26 5.61 -29.55
C VAL A 394 12.78 5.83 -29.57
N GLU A 395 13.43 5.66 -30.74
CA GLU A 395 14.87 5.91 -30.87
C GLU A 395 15.24 7.37 -30.56
N ALA A 396 14.43 8.31 -30.99
CA ALA A 396 14.61 9.73 -30.65
C ALA A 396 14.44 9.96 -29.14
N LEU A 397 13.46 9.33 -28.50
CA LEU A 397 13.24 9.36 -27.06
C LEU A 397 14.43 8.79 -26.27
N LEU A 398 14.93 7.61 -26.65
CA LEU A 398 16.09 6.99 -26.03
C LEU A 398 17.37 7.84 -26.19
N SER A 399 17.58 8.40 -27.37
CA SER A 399 18.70 9.30 -27.62
C SER A 399 18.63 10.58 -26.76
N THR A 400 17.43 11.11 -26.54
CA THR A 400 17.20 12.27 -25.66
C THR A 400 17.52 11.94 -24.20
N LEU A 401 17.13 10.77 -23.73
CA LEU A 401 17.46 10.26 -22.39
C LEU A 401 18.99 10.11 -22.22
N GLU A 402 19.68 9.51 -23.17
CA GLU A 402 21.13 9.34 -23.14
C GLU A 402 21.87 10.69 -23.10
N GLN A 403 21.44 11.65 -23.92
CA GLN A 403 21.99 13.00 -23.88
C GLN A 403 21.74 13.70 -22.53
N SER A 404 20.58 13.49 -21.94
CA SER A 404 20.22 14.07 -20.64
C SER A 404 21.04 13.46 -19.49
N SER A 405 21.49 12.22 -19.61
CA SER A 405 22.29 11.52 -18.59
C SER A 405 23.79 11.80 -18.70
N ALA A 406 24.29 12.28 -19.84
CA ALA A 406 25.73 12.40 -20.12
C ALA A 406 26.53 13.22 -19.09
N ALA A 407 25.90 14.22 -18.46
CA ALA A 407 26.52 15.07 -17.43
C ALA A 407 26.01 14.76 -16.01
N VAL A 408 25.39 13.60 -15.78
CA VAL A 408 24.88 13.17 -14.47
C VAL A 408 25.67 11.93 -14.00
N PRO A 409 26.71 12.10 -13.19
CA PRO A 409 27.64 11.00 -12.87
C PRO A 409 27.04 9.85 -12.07
N THR A 410 25.86 10.06 -11.48
CA THR A 410 25.15 9.07 -10.67
C THR A 410 24.21 8.18 -11.48
N VAL A 411 24.09 8.36 -12.80
CA VAL A 411 23.19 7.60 -13.67
C VAL A 411 23.88 7.23 -14.96
N VAL A 412 23.88 5.93 -15.29
CA VAL A 412 24.32 5.38 -16.57
C VAL A 412 23.13 4.66 -17.20
N LEU A 413 22.59 5.21 -18.29
CA LEU A 413 21.46 4.60 -18.97
C LEU A 413 21.94 3.42 -19.84
N ARG A 414 21.15 2.35 -19.82
CA ARG A 414 21.39 1.13 -20.60
C ARG A 414 20.18 0.80 -21.48
N ARG A 415 20.44 0.51 -22.72
CA ARG A 415 19.44 -0.03 -23.63
C ARG A 415 19.29 -1.52 -23.45
N LEU A 416 18.07 -2.01 -23.59
CA LEU A 416 17.77 -3.43 -23.59
C LEU A 416 17.66 -3.97 -25.01
N ASN A 417 17.73 -5.29 -25.13
CA ASN A 417 17.42 -5.96 -26.39
C ASN A 417 15.94 -5.79 -26.71
N GLN A 418 15.61 -5.40 -27.93
CA GLN A 418 14.22 -5.20 -28.41
C GLN A 418 13.33 -6.45 -28.35
N SER A 419 13.88 -7.62 -28.06
CA SER A 419 13.12 -8.87 -27.92
C SER A 419 12.51 -9.07 -26.52
N GLN A 420 12.68 -8.13 -25.60
CA GLN A 420 12.22 -8.26 -24.21
C GLN A 420 10.91 -7.49 -24.00
N PRO A 421 9.91 -8.05 -23.26
CA PRO A 421 8.69 -7.35 -22.93
C PRO A 421 8.92 -6.21 -21.96
N LEU A 422 7.98 -5.27 -21.89
CA LEU A 422 7.94 -4.26 -20.81
C LEU A 422 7.76 -4.93 -19.44
N PRO A 423 8.40 -4.38 -18.40
CA PRO A 423 8.07 -4.77 -17.04
C PRO A 423 6.63 -4.36 -16.68
N PRO A 424 6.11 -4.84 -15.53
CA PRO A 424 4.86 -4.37 -14.96
C PRO A 424 4.81 -2.84 -14.89
N SER A 425 3.95 -2.20 -15.72
CA SER A 425 3.92 -0.75 -15.91
C SER A 425 2.57 -0.23 -16.38
N SER A 426 2.27 1.03 -16.04
CA SER A 426 1.05 1.72 -16.46
C SER A 426 1.05 2.02 -17.97
N LEU A 427 2.23 2.20 -18.57
CA LEU A 427 2.41 2.40 -20.02
C LEU A 427 1.71 1.31 -20.84
N GLN A 428 1.68 0.07 -20.34
CA GLN A 428 1.02 -1.03 -21.03
C GLN A 428 -0.47 -0.77 -21.28
N ARG A 429 -1.15 -0.01 -20.43
CA ARG A 429 -2.57 0.35 -20.63
C ARG A 429 -2.77 1.36 -21.76
N PHE A 430 -1.87 2.30 -21.89
CA PHE A 430 -1.86 3.27 -23.00
C PHE A 430 -1.56 2.58 -24.32
N LEU A 431 -0.56 1.70 -24.35
CA LEU A 431 -0.19 0.93 -25.55
C LEU A 431 -1.30 -0.01 -26.02
N ARG A 432 -2.16 -0.48 -25.11
CA ARG A 432 -3.33 -1.29 -25.46
C ARG A 432 -4.37 -0.50 -26.25
N ALA A 433 -4.48 0.79 -25.99
CA ALA A 433 -5.42 1.68 -26.64
C ALA A 433 -4.84 2.31 -27.92
N ARG A 434 -3.53 2.68 -27.88
CA ARG A 434 -2.86 3.34 -28.99
C ARG A 434 -1.35 3.05 -28.95
N ASN A 435 -0.72 2.91 -30.12
CA ASN A 435 0.73 2.89 -30.21
C ASN A 435 1.30 4.28 -29.86
N VAL A 436 2.01 4.35 -28.74
CA VAL A 436 2.65 5.57 -28.20
C VAL A 436 4.15 5.33 -28.09
N SER A 437 4.96 6.31 -28.43
CA SER A 437 6.38 6.30 -28.10
C SER A 437 6.55 6.34 -26.57
N GLY A 438 7.05 5.25 -25.99
CA GLY A 438 7.13 5.14 -24.52
C GLY A 438 8.34 4.35 -24.04
N VAL A 439 8.78 4.68 -22.82
CA VAL A 439 9.88 4.02 -22.14
C VAL A 439 9.54 3.88 -20.65
N VAL A 440 9.92 2.74 -20.07
CA VAL A 440 9.91 2.52 -18.61
C VAL A 440 11.37 2.49 -18.14
N LEU A 441 11.70 3.37 -17.19
CA LEU A 441 13.02 3.40 -16.56
C LEU A 441 12.98 2.55 -15.31
N ALA A 442 13.88 1.56 -15.21
CA ALA A 442 13.95 0.67 -14.07
C ALA A 442 15.41 0.33 -13.70
N ASP A 443 15.63 -0.04 -12.45
CA ASP A 443 16.94 -0.43 -11.92
C ASP A 443 17.38 -1.85 -12.31
N HIS A 444 16.52 -2.58 -12.98
CA HIS A 444 16.70 -3.99 -13.36
C HIS A 444 16.49 -4.20 -14.86
N SER A 445 17.15 -5.24 -15.41
CA SER A 445 17.04 -5.59 -16.82
C SER A 445 16.00 -6.67 -17.10
N ASP A 446 15.92 -7.72 -16.30
CA ASP A 446 15.13 -8.93 -16.54
C ASP A 446 14.26 -9.37 -15.35
N SER A 447 14.60 -8.92 -14.15
CA SER A 447 13.89 -9.26 -12.93
C SER A 447 14.18 -8.24 -11.84
N PHE A 448 13.24 -8.07 -10.90
CA PHE A 448 13.35 -7.13 -9.80
C PHE A 448 14.58 -7.43 -8.92
N HIS A 449 15.31 -6.40 -8.56
CA HIS A 449 16.30 -6.43 -7.50
C HIS A 449 15.65 -6.34 -6.12
N ASN A 450 14.42 -5.83 -6.06
CA ASN A 450 13.62 -5.75 -4.85
C ASN A 450 13.18 -7.15 -4.39
N LEU A 451 13.82 -7.65 -3.34
CA LEU A 451 13.48 -8.93 -2.71
C LEU A 451 12.20 -8.86 -1.85
N TYR A 452 11.64 -7.66 -1.68
CA TYR A 452 10.48 -7.40 -0.83
C TYR A 452 9.31 -6.77 -1.61
N TYR A 453 9.23 -7.04 -2.91
CA TYR A 453 8.16 -6.48 -3.75
C TYR A 453 6.77 -6.79 -3.20
N GLN A 454 5.96 -5.73 -3.00
CA GLN A 454 4.63 -5.81 -2.38
C GLN A 454 4.61 -6.51 -1.01
N SER A 455 5.58 -6.21 -0.17
CA SER A 455 5.77 -6.80 1.15
C SER A 455 5.81 -5.73 2.24
N ILE A 456 5.53 -6.17 3.48
CA ILE A 456 5.72 -5.36 4.70
C ILE A 456 7.20 -5.00 4.94
N TYR A 457 8.12 -5.70 4.29
CA TYR A 457 9.57 -5.48 4.40
C TYR A 457 10.13 -4.56 3.30
N ASP A 458 9.30 -4.03 2.40
CA ASP A 458 9.71 -2.99 1.44
C ASP A 458 9.77 -1.61 2.13
N THR A 459 10.76 -1.44 3.00
CA THR A 459 10.93 -0.32 3.94
C THR A 459 12.09 0.59 3.53
N ALA A 460 12.30 1.69 4.24
CA ALA A 460 13.45 2.57 4.06
C ALA A 460 14.79 1.81 4.11
N GLU A 461 14.90 0.84 5.03
CA GLU A 461 16.11 0.01 5.17
C GLU A 461 16.39 -0.83 3.92
N SER A 462 15.34 -1.37 3.26
CA SER A 462 15.49 -2.21 2.06
C SER A 462 16.09 -1.46 0.87
N ILE A 463 15.97 -0.14 0.85
CA ILE A 463 16.58 0.74 -0.16
C ILE A 463 17.78 1.54 0.39
N ASN A 464 18.40 1.07 1.47
CA ASN A 464 19.57 1.68 2.11
C ASN A 464 19.37 3.15 2.58
N VAL A 465 18.14 3.52 2.93
CA VAL A 465 17.85 4.80 3.59
C VAL A 465 17.97 4.59 5.09
N THR A 466 19.18 4.81 5.60
CA THR A 466 19.54 4.65 7.00
C THR A 466 20.19 5.92 7.53
N TYR A 467 20.05 6.15 8.82
CA TYR A 467 20.55 7.35 9.50
C TYR A 467 21.56 6.98 10.58
N PRO A 468 22.56 7.84 10.83
CA PRO A 468 23.52 7.62 11.91
C PRO A 468 22.84 7.53 13.28
N ALA A 469 23.30 6.62 14.11
CA ALA A 469 22.76 6.44 15.45
C ALA A 469 22.96 7.71 16.31
N GLY A 470 21.91 8.10 17.06
CA GLY A 470 21.94 9.22 18.00
C GLY A 470 21.63 10.59 17.39
N GLN A 471 21.31 10.67 16.12
CA GLN A 471 20.83 11.91 15.52
C GLN A 471 19.40 12.25 16.01
N SER A 472 19.09 13.55 16.05
CA SER A 472 17.74 14.02 16.25
C SER A 472 16.89 13.89 14.97
N PRO A 473 15.56 13.87 15.06
CA PRO A 473 14.68 13.84 13.90
C PRO A 473 14.90 14.99 12.89
N GLU A 474 15.37 16.14 13.35
CA GLU A 474 15.68 17.29 12.48
C GLU A 474 17.04 17.11 11.76
N GLU A 475 17.99 16.44 12.36
CA GLU A 475 19.24 16.06 11.72
C GLU A 475 19.00 15.00 10.67
N ASP A 476 18.21 13.95 10.98
CA ASP A 476 17.82 12.91 10.02
C ASP A 476 17.10 13.51 8.80
N LEU A 477 16.16 14.46 9.03
CA LEU A 477 15.41 15.14 7.97
C LEU A 477 16.32 15.87 6.94
N ASN A 478 17.52 16.23 7.34
CA ASN A 478 18.50 16.94 6.51
C ASN A 478 19.72 16.09 6.13
N PHE A 479 19.78 14.84 6.58
CA PHE A 479 20.89 13.93 6.30
C PHE A 479 20.75 13.31 4.90
N VAL A 480 21.56 13.75 3.96
CA VAL A 480 21.50 13.29 2.56
C VAL A 480 22.16 11.90 2.43
N THR A 481 21.34 10.87 2.30
CA THR A 481 21.82 9.50 2.05
C THR A 481 22.32 9.31 0.62
N ASP A 482 23.10 8.26 0.37
CA ASP A 482 23.56 7.96 -0.99
C ASP A 482 22.41 7.57 -1.92
N THR A 483 21.37 6.93 -1.40
CA THR A 483 20.12 6.68 -2.12
C THR A 483 19.43 7.98 -2.53
N ALA A 484 19.37 8.98 -1.64
CA ALA A 484 18.80 10.28 -1.98
C ALA A 484 19.59 10.99 -3.09
N LYS A 485 20.93 10.94 -3.06
CA LYS A 485 21.79 11.46 -4.14
C LYS A 485 21.55 10.74 -5.47
N ALA A 486 21.42 9.41 -5.41
CA ALA A 486 21.19 8.56 -6.56
C ALA A 486 19.83 8.86 -7.21
N LEU A 487 18.76 8.99 -6.42
CA LEU A 487 17.43 9.35 -6.90
C LEU A 487 17.36 10.78 -7.42
N ALA A 488 18.07 11.73 -6.80
CA ALA A 488 18.20 13.09 -7.33
C ALA A 488 18.89 13.12 -8.72
N GLY A 489 19.84 12.22 -8.96
CA GLY A 489 20.41 12.00 -10.28
C GLY A 489 19.38 11.54 -11.31
N VAL A 490 18.56 10.54 -10.97
CA VAL A 490 17.47 10.06 -11.84
C VAL A 490 16.45 11.18 -12.09
N ALA A 491 16.08 11.94 -11.06
CA ALA A 491 15.19 13.09 -11.17
C ALA A 491 15.76 14.17 -12.11
N THR A 492 17.07 14.41 -12.05
CA THR A 492 17.76 15.34 -12.95
C THR A 492 17.70 14.87 -14.40
N VAL A 493 17.98 13.58 -14.67
CA VAL A 493 17.88 13.00 -16.02
C VAL A 493 16.45 13.10 -16.53
N LEU A 494 15.46 12.74 -15.72
CA LEU A 494 14.04 12.86 -16.09
C LEU A 494 13.66 14.31 -16.42
N ALA A 495 13.99 15.26 -15.56
CA ALA A 495 13.65 16.67 -15.76
C ALA A 495 14.28 17.25 -17.04
N ARG A 496 15.55 16.94 -17.31
CA ARG A 496 16.26 17.32 -18.54
C ARG A 496 15.64 16.71 -19.79
N THR A 497 15.27 15.44 -19.71
CA THR A 497 14.61 14.72 -20.81
C THR A 497 13.24 15.34 -21.11
N LEU A 498 12.42 15.57 -20.09
CA LEU A 498 11.11 16.20 -20.24
C LEU A 498 11.23 17.62 -20.83
N TYR A 499 12.23 18.39 -20.40
CA TYR A 499 12.52 19.70 -20.94
C TYR A 499 12.82 19.65 -22.45
N GLN A 500 13.71 18.74 -22.88
CA GLN A 500 14.06 18.59 -24.30
C GLN A 500 12.87 18.06 -25.13
N LEU A 501 12.12 17.06 -24.63
CA LEU A 501 10.94 16.54 -25.30
C LEU A 501 9.84 17.61 -25.43
N ALA A 502 9.74 18.52 -24.46
CA ALA A 502 8.84 19.67 -24.55
C ALA A 502 9.31 20.77 -25.55
N GLY A 503 10.50 20.61 -26.12
CA GLY A 503 11.08 21.53 -27.12
C GLY A 503 12.06 22.54 -26.55
N GLY A 504 12.46 22.39 -25.29
CA GLY A 504 13.49 23.24 -24.66
C GLY A 504 14.91 22.82 -25.09
N ALA A 505 15.81 23.78 -25.21
CA ALA A 505 17.20 23.56 -25.59
C ALA A 505 18.20 24.30 -24.71
N SER A 506 17.93 25.57 -24.39
CA SER A 506 18.92 26.49 -23.86
C SER A 506 19.30 26.25 -22.40
N PHE A 507 18.40 25.73 -21.57
CA PHE A 507 18.60 25.60 -20.12
C PHE A 507 18.72 24.15 -19.64
N ARG A 508 18.77 23.16 -20.54
CA ARG A 508 18.84 21.74 -20.18
C ARG A 508 19.89 21.44 -19.10
N ASP A 509 21.12 21.87 -19.32
CA ASP A 509 22.25 21.52 -18.46
C ASP A 509 22.26 22.28 -17.12
N THR A 510 21.42 23.33 -17.00
CA THR A 510 21.21 24.04 -15.72
C THR A 510 20.16 23.39 -14.84
N ILE A 511 19.31 22.50 -15.40
CA ILE A 511 18.29 21.79 -14.65
C ILE A 511 18.95 20.71 -13.79
N GLN A 512 18.73 20.80 -12.48
CA GLN A 512 19.26 19.85 -11.51
C GLN A 512 18.27 19.70 -10.35
N ALA A 513 17.93 18.45 -10.02
CA ALA A 513 17.12 18.13 -8.85
C ALA A 513 17.96 18.25 -7.56
N ASP A 514 17.32 18.75 -6.50
CA ASP A 514 17.96 18.96 -5.21
C ASP A 514 17.94 17.65 -4.38
N PRO A 515 19.11 17.09 -3.99
CA PRO A 515 19.17 15.92 -3.11
C PRO A 515 18.52 16.15 -1.74
N HIS A 516 18.46 17.38 -1.24
CA HIS A 516 17.78 17.69 0.02
C HIS A 516 16.26 17.58 -0.11
N THR A 517 15.66 17.97 -1.24
CA THR A 517 14.23 17.72 -1.51
C THR A 517 13.93 16.22 -1.49
N VAL A 518 14.76 15.41 -2.16
CA VAL A 518 14.61 13.93 -2.17
C VAL A 518 14.75 13.37 -0.76
N THR A 519 15.75 13.81 0.02
CA THR A 519 15.96 13.40 1.41
C THR A 519 14.73 13.64 2.27
N ARG A 520 14.17 14.84 2.21
CA ARG A 520 13.00 15.23 3.01
C ARG A 520 11.74 14.48 2.61
N LEU A 521 11.57 14.19 1.32
CA LEU A 521 10.49 13.34 0.81
C LEU A 521 10.64 11.90 1.30
N LEU A 522 11.84 11.29 1.17
CA LEU A 522 12.12 9.94 1.68
C LEU A 522 11.83 9.84 3.18
N TYR A 523 12.36 10.78 3.97
CA TYR A 523 12.14 10.81 5.40
C TYR A 523 10.65 10.93 5.74
N GLY A 524 9.94 11.83 5.07
CA GLY A 524 8.52 12.08 5.31
C GLY A 524 7.63 10.89 4.97
N PHE A 525 7.86 10.22 3.85
CA PHE A 525 7.02 9.10 3.43
C PHE A 525 7.40 7.76 4.06
N LEU A 526 8.66 7.53 4.39
CA LEU A 526 9.13 6.20 4.83
C LEU A 526 9.49 6.12 6.31
N VAL A 527 9.80 7.26 6.97
CA VAL A 527 10.29 7.26 8.35
C VAL A 527 9.33 7.98 9.28
N ARG A 528 9.04 9.25 9.00
CA ARG A 528 8.21 10.07 9.87
C ARG A 528 7.43 11.13 9.08
N ALA A 529 6.15 10.86 8.84
CA ALA A 529 5.27 11.79 8.15
C ALA A 529 5.06 13.10 8.91
N ASN A 530 4.88 13.05 10.23
CA ASN A 530 4.76 14.25 11.07
C ASN A 530 6.14 14.83 11.38
N ASN A 531 6.70 15.61 10.46
CA ASN A 531 7.96 16.32 10.55
C ASN A 531 7.78 17.82 10.25
N SER A 532 8.77 18.63 10.59
CA SER A 532 8.73 20.09 10.46
C SER A 532 8.58 20.54 9.00
N TRP A 533 9.21 19.84 8.05
CA TRP A 533 9.16 20.19 6.64
C TRP A 533 7.78 19.89 6.02
N PHE A 534 7.18 18.70 6.23
CA PHE A 534 5.81 18.43 5.78
C PHE A 534 4.81 19.39 6.42
N GLN A 535 4.98 19.71 7.70
CA GLN A 535 4.19 20.73 8.38
C GLN A 535 4.28 22.11 7.69
N SER A 536 5.45 22.47 7.13
CA SER A 536 5.65 23.76 6.48
C SER A 536 5.02 23.85 5.09
N ILE A 537 4.98 22.76 4.32
CA ILE A 537 4.49 22.73 2.94
C ILE A 537 3.00 22.39 2.83
N LEU A 538 2.43 21.71 3.83
CA LEU A 538 1.00 21.34 3.81
C LEU A 538 0.12 22.48 4.32
N ARG A 539 -1.03 22.63 3.68
CA ARG A 539 -2.08 23.53 4.17
C ARG A 539 -2.54 23.09 5.58
N PRO A 540 -2.95 24.02 6.43
CA PRO A 540 -3.33 23.72 7.83
C PRO A 540 -4.41 22.64 7.96
N ASP A 541 -5.38 22.60 7.05
CA ASP A 541 -6.46 21.60 7.01
C ASP A 541 -5.98 20.17 6.73
N LEU A 542 -4.84 20.02 6.06
CA LEU A 542 -4.25 18.73 5.73
C LEU A 542 -3.23 18.21 6.77
N ARG A 543 -2.79 19.07 7.70
CA ARG A 543 -1.77 18.68 8.71
C ARG A 543 -2.23 17.58 9.65
N SER A 544 -3.53 17.45 9.88
CA SER A 544 -4.12 16.38 10.70
C SER A 544 -3.84 14.99 10.13
N TYR A 545 -3.71 14.86 8.81
CA TYR A 545 -3.39 13.59 8.14
C TYR A 545 -1.94 13.14 8.36
N LEU A 546 -1.04 14.02 8.83
CA LEU A 546 0.33 13.64 9.18
C LEU A 546 0.41 12.85 10.49
N VAL A 547 -0.64 12.91 11.32
CA VAL A 547 -0.73 12.12 12.54
C VAL A 547 -1.46 10.84 12.20
N TYR A 548 -0.75 9.71 12.28
CA TYR A 548 -1.36 8.40 12.09
C TYR A 548 -2.44 8.17 13.14
N HIS A 549 -3.70 8.09 12.70
CA HIS A 549 -4.82 7.64 13.51
C HIS A 549 -5.12 6.19 13.21
N PRO A 550 -4.89 5.24 14.12
CA PRO A 550 -5.17 3.83 13.91
C PRO A 550 -6.67 3.48 13.97
N ASP A 551 -7.55 4.43 13.74
CA ASP A 551 -9.01 4.22 13.68
C ASP A 551 -9.43 3.65 12.32
N SER A 552 -8.97 2.44 12.01
CA SER A 552 -9.74 1.54 11.17
C SER A 552 -10.85 0.97 12.07
N GLY A 553 -12.11 1.07 11.69
CA GLY A 553 -13.25 0.49 12.44
C GLY A 553 -13.22 -1.04 12.62
N LEU A 554 -12.05 -1.64 12.47
CA LEU A 554 -11.75 -3.04 12.71
C LEU A 554 -11.50 -3.26 14.21
N ARG A 555 -12.18 -4.23 14.79
CA ARG A 555 -11.95 -4.62 16.18
C ARG A 555 -10.57 -5.23 16.32
N HIS A 556 -9.80 -4.73 17.29
CA HIS A 556 -8.47 -5.26 17.58
C HIS A 556 -8.53 -6.69 18.15
N PRO A 557 -7.52 -7.53 17.89
CA PRO A 557 -7.34 -8.82 18.54
C PRO A 557 -7.32 -8.69 20.07
N ARG A 558 -7.77 -9.72 20.78
CA ARG A 558 -7.84 -9.72 22.24
C ARG A 558 -7.18 -10.96 22.80
N LEU A 559 -6.33 -10.75 23.79
CA LEU A 559 -5.69 -11.81 24.57
C LEU A 559 -6.50 -12.07 25.84
N LEU A 560 -6.89 -13.34 26.06
CA LEU A 560 -7.52 -13.81 27.29
C LEU A 560 -6.47 -14.44 28.21
N SER A 561 -6.28 -13.91 29.40
CA SER A 561 -5.36 -14.44 30.41
C SER A 561 -6.06 -14.68 31.74
N HIS A 562 -5.82 -15.85 32.34
CA HIS A 562 -6.39 -16.24 33.62
C HIS A 562 -5.96 -15.38 34.81
N ARG A 563 -4.80 -14.70 34.74
CA ARG A 563 -4.34 -13.79 35.83
C ARG A 563 -5.36 -12.69 36.16
N HIS A 564 -6.07 -12.18 35.18
CA HIS A 564 -7.08 -11.14 35.40
C HIS A 564 -8.33 -11.66 36.10
N LEU A 565 -8.64 -12.94 36.00
CA LEU A 565 -9.73 -13.58 36.71
C LEU A 565 -9.41 -13.81 38.20
N LEU A 566 -8.18 -14.22 38.53
CA LEU A 566 -7.76 -14.51 39.91
C LEU A 566 -7.60 -13.26 40.77
N HIS A 567 -7.11 -12.14 40.25
CA HIS A 567 -6.99 -10.89 40.99
C HIS A 567 -8.33 -10.31 41.44
N GLN A 568 -9.43 -10.65 40.82
CA GLN A 568 -10.77 -10.22 41.24
C GLN A 568 -11.42 -11.16 42.24
N CYS A 569 -11.05 -12.43 42.31
CA CYS A 569 -11.52 -13.36 43.34
C CYS A 569 -10.80 -13.13 44.71
N GLN A 570 -9.60 -12.53 44.70
CA GLN A 570 -8.85 -12.24 45.92
C GLN A 570 -9.17 -10.86 46.53
N SER A 571 -9.86 -9.96 45.83
CA SER A 571 -10.27 -8.63 46.34
C SER A 571 -11.73 -8.57 46.78
N ARG A 572 -12.37 -9.69 46.98
CA ARG A 572 -13.62 -9.89 47.70
C ARG A 572 -13.34 -10.82 48.88
#